data_828b84ca88dc47156c1d2ff8e997b59e
#
_entry.id   828b84ca88dc47156c1d2ff8e997b59e
#
_cell.length_a   1.000
_cell.length_b   1.000
_cell.length_c   1.000
_cell.angle_alpha   90.00
_cell.angle_beta   90.00
_cell.angle_gamma   90.00
#
_symmetry.space_group_name_H-M   'P 1'
#
loop_
_entity.id
_entity.type
_entity.pdbx_description
1 polymer ?
#
loop_
_entity_poly.entity_id
_entity_poly.type
_entity_poly.pdbx_seq_one_letter_code
_entity_poly.pdbx_strand_id
1 'polypeptide(L)'
;MIIVVGAGPAGLAAAKSAAKHGMAVTVIDSQPRGGGQYWRHLAEVSGYKSGRSAIYLQELRDNPLITHLSGAQVWSAEKLADGYQLNYLQDGVEKKIQGQKLIIATGAYDRTLPFPGWTSSGVMTPGGAQALLKGHNVLAGKTVVVSGTGPFLLPVATALASKGAFVEIIEAHNPLRWALSPVALILNPGKFFELMYYMRAIMLL
;
A
#
# COMPACT_ATOMS: atom_id res chain seq x y z
N MET A 1 11.46 22.17 8.38
CA MET A 1 10.58 21.40 7.47
C MET A 1 10.94 19.92 7.57
N ILE A 2 9.93 19.06 7.57
CA ILE A 2 10.06 17.60 7.52
C ILE A 2 9.75 17.13 6.10
N ILE A 3 10.56 16.20 5.56
CA ILE A 3 10.28 15.53 4.30
C ILE A 3 9.78 14.13 4.60
N VAL A 4 8.66 13.72 3.97
CA VAL A 4 8.10 12.37 4.04
C VAL A 4 8.11 11.78 2.64
N VAL A 5 8.77 10.64 2.45
CA VAL A 5 8.79 9.93 1.18
C VAL A 5 7.78 8.78 1.23
N GLY A 6 6.75 8.89 0.42
CA GLY A 6 5.62 7.97 0.32
C GLY A 6 4.35 8.53 0.97
N ALA A 7 3.28 8.64 0.18
CA ALA A 7 1.94 9.06 0.61
C ALA A 7 1.00 7.87 0.89
N GLY A 8 1.55 6.73 1.30
CA GLY A 8 0.79 5.59 1.84
C GLY A 8 0.29 5.86 3.26
N PRO A 9 -0.43 4.92 3.91
CA PRO A 9 -0.99 5.09 5.25
C PRO A 9 0.02 5.57 6.29
N ALA A 10 1.24 5.03 6.27
CA ALA A 10 2.30 5.40 7.20
C ALA A 10 2.78 6.84 6.99
N GLY A 11 3.06 7.24 5.74
CA GLY A 11 3.51 8.58 5.41
C GLY A 11 2.44 9.64 5.70
N LEU A 12 1.18 9.34 5.38
CA LEU A 12 0.05 10.21 5.69
C LEU A 12 -0.15 10.40 7.20
N ALA A 13 0.01 9.31 7.97
CA ALA A 13 -0.06 9.40 9.43
C ALA A 13 1.09 10.25 10.01
N ALA A 14 2.30 10.08 9.49
CA ALA A 14 3.45 10.88 9.88
C ALA A 14 3.26 12.36 9.55
N ALA A 15 2.81 12.67 8.33
CA ALA A 15 2.55 14.05 7.88
C ALA A 15 1.47 14.72 8.75
N LYS A 16 0.33 14.05 8.97
CA LYS A 16 -0.73 14.55 9.85
C LYS A 16 -0.24 14.80 11.27
N SER A 17 0.54 13.87 11.82
CA SER A 17 1.09 14.01 13.18
C SER A 17 2.05 15.21 13.27
N ALA A 18 2.95 15.38 12.30
CA ALA A 18 3.88 16.48 12.28
C ALA A 18 3.16 17.84 12.11
N ALA A 19 2.21 17.94 11.20
CA ALA A 19 1.40 19.14 10.99
C ALA A 19 0.58 19.51 12.24
N LYS A 20 0.03 18.53 12.96
CA LYS A 20 -0.66 18.75 14.25
C LYS A 20 0.23 19.43 15.29
N HIS A 21 1.56 19.25 15.21
CA HIS A 21 2.53 19.88 16.10
C HIS A 21 3.14 21.17 15.45
N GLY A 22 2.48 21.76 14.47
CA GLY A 22 2.90 23.02 13.85
C GLY A 22 4.09 22.90 12.90
N MET A 23 4.48 21.67 12.50
CA MET A 23 5.62 21.45 11.63
C MET A 23 5.21 21.50 10.15
N ALA A 24 5.90 22.29 9.34
CA ALA A 24 5.75 22.23 7.89
C ALA A 24 6.28 20.89 7.35
N VAL A 25 5.49 20.24 6.49
CA VAL A 25 5.77 18.89 5.95
C VAL A 25 5.65 18.92 4.42
N THR A 26 6.62 18.33 3.74
CA THR A 26 6.49 17.99 2.31
C THR A 26 6.40 16.48 2.17
N VAL A 27 5.29 15.99 1.62
CA VAL A 27 5.07 14.59 1.27
C VAL A 27 5.39 14.41 -0.22
N ILE A 28 6.31 13.51 -0.53
CA ILE A 28 6.71 13.20 -1.92
C ILE A 28 6.25 11.78 -2.24
N ASP A 29 5.51 11.60 -3.34
CA ASP A 29 5.03 10.29 -3.77
C ASP A 29 5.12 10.14 -5.29
N SER A 30 5.59 8.98 -5.75
CA SER A 30 5.68 8.65 -7.18
C SER A 30 4.30 8.45 -7.83
N GLN A 31 3.27 8.18 -7.04
CA GLN A 31 1.91 8.04 -7.55
C GLN A 31 1.21 9.40 -7.67
N PRO A 32 0.28 9.56 -8.60
CA PRO A 32 -0.46 10.81 -8.77
C PRO A 32 -1.44 11.08 -7.60
N ARG A 33 -1.72 10.07 -6.78
CA ARG A 33 -2.66 10.17 -5.65
C ARG A 33 -2.10 9.55 -4.39
N GLY A 34 -2.39 10.16 -3.25
CA GLY A 34 -2.11 9.58 -1.95
C GLY A 34 -2.95 8.32 -1.70
N GLY A 35 -2.52 7.52 -0.71
CA GLY A 35 -3.14 6.26 -0.30
C GLY A 35 -2.23 5.04 -0.47
N GLY A 36 -1.21 5.14 -1.32
CA GLY A 36 -0.28 4.05 -1.60
C GLY A 36 -0.98 2.80 -2.13
N GLN A 37 -0.42 1.63 -1.88
CA GLN A 37 -1.00 0.36 -2.32
C GLN A 37 -2.21 -0.05 -1.48
N TYR A 38 -2.22 0.27 -0.19
CA TYR A 38 -3.27 -0.17 0.73
C TYR A 38 -4.59 0.57 0.51
N TRP A 39 -4.54 1.90 0.37
CA TRP A 39 -5.69 2.75 0.09
C TRP A 39 -5.76 3.18 -1.38
N ARG A 40 -5.33 2.31 -2.29
CA ARG A 40 -5.46 2.54 -3.72
C ARG A 40 -6.93 2.60 -4.12
N HIS A 41 -7.31 3.57 -4.94
CA HIS A 41 -8.68 3.77 -5.42
C HIS A 41 -8.70 4.14 -6.90
N LEU A 42 -9.86 3.95 -7.52
CA LEU A 42 -10.09 4.31 -8.92
C LEU A 42 -9.88 5.81 -9.17
N ALA A 43 -9.45 6.11 -10.41
CA ALA A 43 -9.24 7.48 -10.87
C ALA A 43 -10.48 8.36 -10.74
N GLU A 44 -11.65 7.80 -11.07
CA GLU A 44 -12.93 8.48 -11.14
C GLU A 44 -13.60 8.67 -9.77
N VAL A 45 -13.15 7.95 -8.76
CA VAL A 45 -13.65 8.14 -7.40
C VAL A 45 -12.83 9.23 -6.73
N SER A 46 -13.43 10.37 -6.51
CA SER A 46 -12.81 11.51 -5.82
C SER A 46 -12.56 11.20 -4.33
N GLY A 47 -11.61 10.30 -4.07
CA GLY A 47 -11.22 9.89 -2.73
C GLY A 47 -12.23 8.95 -2.04
N TYR A 48 -11.86 8.50 -0.86
CA TYR A 48 -12.76 7.74 0.00
C TYR A 48 -13.80 8.69 0.60
N LYS A 49 -15.08 8.39 0.42
CA LYS A 49 -16.19 9.21 0.95
C LYS A 49 -16.33 9.11 2.47
N SER A 50 -15.74 8.09 3.09
CA SER A 50 -15.85 7.85 4.54
C SER A 50 -14.70 6.96 5.04
N GLY A 51 -14.56 6.90 6.35
CA GLY A 51 -13.58 6.05 7.01
C GLY A 51 -12.22 6.72 7.23
N ARG A 52 -11.28 5.93 7.76
CA ARG A 52 -9.96 6.42 8.17
C ARG A 52 -9.15 7.01 7.01
N SER A 53 -9.21 6.38 5.83
CA SER A 53 -8.52 6.85 4.63
C SER A 53 -8.97 8.23 4.19
N ALA A 54 -10.30 8.52 4.26
CA ALA A 54 -10.85 9.82 3.89
C ALA A 54 -10.25 10.96 4.73
N ILE A 55 -10.13 10.75 6.05
CA ILE A 55 -9.56 11.73 6.98
C ILE A 55 -8.11 12.06 6.61
N TYR A 56 -7.28 11.04 6.32
CA TYR A 56 -5.88 11.27 5.99
C TYR A 56 -5.69 11.91 4.61
N LEU A 57 -6.50 11.53 3.63
CA LEU A 57 -6.45 12.12 2.29
C LEU A 57 -7.00 13.56 2.27
N GLN A 58 -7.96 13.86 3.14
CA GLN A 58 -8.43 15.22 3.34
C GLN A 58 -7.35 16.09 3.95
N GLU A 59 -6.67 15.63 5.00
CA GLU A 59 -5.54 16.33 5.60
C GLU A 59 -4.41 16.61 4.58
N LEU A 60 -4.11 15.64 3.71
CA LEU A 60 -3.11 15.82 2.66
C LEU A 60 -3.45 16.97 1.69
N ARG A 61 -4.75 17.17 1.41
CA ARG A 61 -5.23 18.21 0.47
C ARG A 61 -5.42 19.56 1.12
N ASP A 62 -6.00 19.57 2.33
CA ASP A 62 -6.61 20.77 2.89
C ASP A 62 -5.75 21.41 3.99
N ASN A 63 -4.76 20.69 4.53
CA ASN A 63 -3.92 21.22 5.60
C ASN A 63 -2.80 22.13 5.03
N PRO A 64 -2.77 23.43 5.38
CA PRO A 64 -1.80 24.39 4.83
C PRO A 64 -0.34 24.10 5.22
N LEU A 65 -0.10 23.29 6.25
CA LEU A 65 1.22 22.85 6.64
C LEU A 65 1.74 21.65 5.85
N ILE A 66 0.90 21.03 5.01
CA ILE A 66 1.27 19.86 4.22
C ILE A 66 1.32 20.21 2.74
N THR A 67 2.51 20.12 2.16
CA THR A 67 2.70 20.20 0.70
C THR A 67 2.79 18.80 0.13
N HIS A 68 2.00 18.47 -0.90
CA HIS A 68 2.04 17.18 -1.59
C HIS A 68 2.66 17.32 -2.96
N LEU A 69 3.82 16.69 -3.16
CA LEU A 69 4.48 16.54 -4.46
C LEU A 69 4.13 15.15 -5.02
N SER A 70 3.06 15.09 -5.81
CA SER A 70 2.59 13.88 -6.47
C SER A 70 3.30 13.66 -7.80
N GLY A 71 3.36 12.39 -8.26
CA GLY A 71 4.09 12.04 -9.50
C GLY A 71 5.59 12.30 -9.40
N ALA A 72 6.12 12.41 -8.21
CA ALA A 72 7.50 12.76 -7.92
C ALA A 72 8.28 11.54 -7.41
N GLN A 73 9.20 11.04 -8.20
CA GLN A 73 9.99 9.86 -7.89
C GLN A 73 11.34 10.25 -7.28
N VAL A 74 11.50 9.99 -5.99
CA VAL A 74 12.79 10.16 -5.30
C VAL A 74 13.74 9.04 -5.74
N TRP A 75 14.93 9.42 -6.16
CA TRP A 75 15.96 8.47 -6.59
C TRP A 75 17.25 8.56 -5.76
N SER A 76 17.46 9.64 -5.01
CA SER A 76 18.61 9.79 -4.12
C SER A 76 18.22 10.58 -2.88
N ALA A 77 18.83 10.23 -1.75
CA ALA A 77 18.76 10.95 -0.49
C ALA A 77 20.16 11.03 0.12
N GLU A 78 20.59 12.24 0.43
CA GLU A 78 21.89 12.54 1.00
C GLU A 78 21.73 13.18 2.38
N LYS A 79 22.56 12.75 3.33
CA LYS A 79 22.62 13.39 4.64
C LYS A 79 23.57 14.58 4.56
N LEU A 80 23.08 15.75 4.92
CA LEU A 80 23.86 16.97 5.06
C LEU A 80 24.23 17.23 6.53
N ALA A 81 25.06 18.25 6.80
CA ALA A 81 25.40 18.66 8.15
C ALA A 81 24.13 19.02 8.97
N ASP A 82 23.19 19.75 8.36
CA ASP A 82 21.98 20.27 9.01
C ASP A 82 20.68 19.68 8.44
N GLY A 83 20.70 18.42 8.00
CA GLY A 83 19.50 17.79 7.49
C GLY A 83 19.72 16.81 6.35
N TYR A 84 18.82 16.83 5.38
CA TYR A 84 18.80 15.90 4.26
C TYR A 84 18.49 16.65 2.97
N GLN A 85 19.11 16.24 1.87
CA GLN A 85 18.75 16.62 0.51
C GLN A 85 18.22 15.41 -0.23
N LEU A 86 17.10 15.57 -0.91
CA LEU A 86 16.55 14.55 -1.80
C LEU A 86 16.59 15.07 -3.23
N ASN A 87 16.96 14.19 -4.15
CA ASN A 87 16.84 14.41 -5.58
C ASN A 87 15.66 13.57 -6.09
N TYR A 88 14.80 14.19 -6.88
CA TYR A 88 13.60 13.53 -7.40
C TYR A 88 13.31 13.97 -8.84
N LEU A 89 12.65 13.08 -9.58
CA LEU A 89 12.16 13.35 -10.93
C LEU A 89 10.66 13.62 -10.87
N GLN A 90 10.21 14.72 -11.46
CA GLN A 90 8.80 15.06 -11.60
C GLN A 90 8.58 15.68 -12.97
N ASP A 91 7.60 15.18 -13.73
CA ASP A 91 7.27 15.63 -15.09
C ASP A 91 8.49 15.61 -16.04
N GLY A 92 9.38 14.62 -15.87
CA GLY A 92 10.61 14.51 -16.66
C GLY A 92 11.73 15.49 -16.26
N VAL A 93 11.51 16.30 -15.23
CA VAL A 93 12.49 17.30 -14.75
C VAL A 93 13.09 16.85 -13.42
N GLU A 94 14.42 16.91 -13.35
CA GLU A 94 15.15 16.67 -12.11
C GLU A 94 15.03 17.88 -11.19
N LYS A 95 14.65 17.61 -9.93
CA LYS A 95 14.45 18.61 -8.89
C LYS A 95 15.12 18.20 -7.59
N LYS A 96 15.37 19.17 -6.71
CA LYS A 96 15.97 18.96 -5.39
C LYS A 96 15.10 19.58 -4.30
N ILE A 97 15.09 18.97 -3.14
CA ILE A 97 14.45 19.51 -1.94
C ILE A 97 15.32 19.22 -0.73
N GLN A 98 15.36 20.17 0.20
CA GLN A 98 16.10 20.03 1.46
C GLN A 98 15.14 20.12 2.65
N GLY A 99 15.43 19.38 3.70
CA GLY A 99 14.68 19.41 4.95
C GLY A 99 15.52 18.97 6.13
N GLN A 100 15.12 19.39 7.32
CA GLN A 100 15.84 19.08 8.56
C GLN A 100 15.67 17.63 9.00
N LYS A 101 14.52 17.02 8.67
CA LYS A 101 14.20 15.62 9.04
C LYS A 101 13.63 14.90 7.82
N LEU A 102 13.95 13.63 7.73
CA LEU A 102 13.49 12.73 6.69
C LEU A 102 12.75 11.54 7.31
N ILE A 103 11.55 11.25 6.81
CA ILE A 103 10.78 10.07 7.13
C ILE A 103 10.62 9.24 5.85
N ILE A 104 11.11 8.01 5.86
CA ILE A 104 11.00 7.07 4.76
C ILE A 104 9.78 6.18 5.02
N ALA A 105 8.75 6.31 4.20
CA ALA A 105 7.47 5.60 4.29
C ALA A 105 7.07 4.99 2.93
N THR A 106 8.05 4.48 2.20
CA THR A 106 7.92 3.98 0.82
C THR A 106 7.11 2.71 0.68
N GLY A 107 6.73 2.08 1.80
CA GLY A 107 5.96 0.84 1.81
C GLY A 107 6.81 -0.38 1.50
N ALA A 108 6.17 -1.39 0.91
CA ALA A 108 6.79 -2.66 0.55
C ALA A 108 6.44 -3.04 -0.88
N TYR A 109 7.32 -3.83 -1.49
CA TYR A 109 7.11 -4.48 -2.78
C TYR A 109 7.03 -5.98 -2.58
N ASP A 110 6.26 -6.65 -3.44
CA ASP A 110 6.22 -8.10 -3.45
C ASP A 110 7.60 -8.66 -3.82
N ARG A 111 8.03 -9.65 -3.08
CA ARG A 111 9.21 -10.42 -3.44
C ARG A 111 8.83 -11.44 -4.51
N THR A 112 9.33 -11.23 -5.72
CA THR A 112 9.18 -12.21 -6.80
C THR A 112 10.12 -13.38 -6.56
N LEU A 113 9.58 -14.58 -6.41
CA LEU A 113 10.34 -15.82 -6.32
C LEU A 113 10.26 -16.52 -7.68
N PRO A 114 11.39 -16.80 -8.33
CA PRO A 114 11.41 -17.52 -9.59
C PRO A 114 10.98 -18.99 -9.38
N PHE A 115 10.06 -19.47 -10.21
CA PHE A 115 9.65 -20.86 -10.30
C PHE A 115 9.48 -21.22 -11.80
N PRO A 116 9.48 -22.48 -12.19
CA PRO A 116 9.26 -22.84 -13.59
C PRO A 116 7.98 -22.21 -14.15
N GLY A 117 8.10 -21.39 -15.19
CA GLY A 117 6.98 -20.68 -15.81
C GLY A 117 6.64 -19.29 -15.21
N TRP A 118 7.39 -18.79 -14.23
CA TRP A 118 7.11 -17.48 -13.60
C TRP A 118 7.13 -16.28 -14.56
N THR A 119 7.76 -16.42 -15.73
CA THR A 119 7.80 -15.41 -16.80
C THR A 119 6.70 -15.58 -17.85
N SER A 120 5.83 -16.58 -17.68
CA SER A 120 4.73 -16.83 -18.62
C SER A 120 3.68 -15.72 -18.53
N SER A 121 3.00 -15.48 -19.66
CA SER A 121 1.88 -14.55 -19.70
C SER A 121 0.79 -14.96 -18.69
N GLY A 122 0.27 -13.98 -17.94
CA GLY A 122 -0.73 -14.21 -16.89
C GLY A 122 -0.14 -14.50 -15.50
N VAL A 123 1.18 -14.69 -15.39
CA VAL A 123 1.84 -14.80 -14.07
C VAL A 123 2.23 -13.41 -13.58
N MET A 124 1.80 -13.05 -12.38
CA MET A 124 2.07 -11.76 -11.77
C MET A 124 2.11 -11.86 -10.24
N THR A 125 2.67 -10.84 -9.61
CA THR A 125 2.65 -10.77 -8.15
C THR A 125 1.24 -10.45 -7.62
N PRO A 126 0.89 -10.88 -6.40
CA PRO A 126 -0.39 -10.55 -5.77
C PRO A 126 -0.66 -9.04 -5.70
N GLY A 127 0.36 -8.25 -5.41
CA GLY A 127 0.26 -6.78 -5.41
C GLY A 127 -0.02 -6.20 -6.80
N GLY A 128 0.54 -6.82 -7.85
CA GLY A 128 0.22 -6.48 -9.25
C GLY A 128 -1.25 -6.73 -9.57
N ALA A 129 -1.78 -7.90 -9.21
CA ALA A 129 -3.20 -8.22 -9.38
C ALA A 129 -4.12 -7.26 -8.60
N GLN A 130 -3.75 -6.94 -7.35
CA GLN A 130 -4.49 -5.95 -6.56
C GLN A 130 -4.40 -4.53 -7.14
N ALA A 131 -3.27 -4.16 -7.72
CA ALA A 131 -3.10 -2.84 -8.35
C ALA A 131 -4.01 -2.69 -9.57
N LEU A 132 -4.12 -3.72 -10.41
CA LEU A 132 -5.05 -3.76 -11.53
C LEU A 132 -6.51 -3.64 -11.03
N LEU A 133 -6.87 -4.43 -10.04
CA LEU A 133 -8.23 -4.47 -9.53
C LEU A 133 -8.63 -3.15 -8.85
N LYS A 134 -7.84 -2.67 -7.89
CA LYS A 134 -8.17 -1.47 -7.10
C LYS A 134 -7.94 -0.17 -7.86
N GLY A 135 -6.91 -0.13 -8.70
CA GLY A 135 -6.53 1.08 -9.44
C GLY A 135 -7.29 1.28 -10.75
N HIS A 136 -7.69 0.18 -11.40
CA HIS A 136 -8.24 0.21 -12.75
C HIS A 136 -9.55 -0.58 -12.91
N ASN A 137 -10.03 -1.24 -11.86
CA ASN A 137 -11.18 -2.15 -11.89
C ASN A 137 -11.03 -3.25 -12.95
N VAL A 138 -9.78 -3.68 -13.19
CA VAL A 138 -9.43 -4.73 -14.14
C VAL A 138 -9.18 -6.02 -13.38
N LEU A 139 -9.90 -7.09 -13.77
CA LEU A 139 -9.70 -8.42 -13.23
C LEU A 139 -8.55 -9.11 -13.97
N ALA A 140 -7.58 -9.65 -13.23
CA ALA A 140 -6.39 -10.31 -13.79
C ALA A 140 -6.72 -11.56 -14.64
N GLY A 141 -7.88 -12.19 -14.38
CA GLY A 141 -8.39 -13.34 -15.12
C GLY A 141 -9.71 -13.82 -14.54
N LYS A 142 -10.46 -14.62 -15.32
CA LYS A 142 -11.71 -15.26 -14.86
C LYS A 142 -11.44 -16.44 -13.91
N THR A 143 -10.35 -17.15 -14.13
CA THR A 143 -9.85 -18.23 -13.28
C THR A 143 -8.44 -17.84 -12.82
N VAL A 144 -8.23 -17.80 -11.52
CA VAL A 144 -6.97 -17.30 -10.93
C VAL A 144 -6.51 -18.28 -9.85
N VAL A 145 -5.24 -18.67 -9.92
CA VAL A 145 -4.57 -19.42 -8.85
C VAL A 145 -3.74 -18.43 -8.05
N VAL A 146 -4.01 -18.33 -6.74
CA VAL A 146 -3.22 -17.51 -5.80
C VAL A 146 -2.33 -18.45 -4.99
N SER A 147 -1.03 -18.41 -5.24
CA SER A 147 -0.08 -19.32 -4.59
C SER A 147 0.96 -18.56 -3.76
N GLY A 148 1.34 -19.13 -2.63
CA GLY A 148 2.34 -18.55 -1.74
C GLY A 148 2.30 -19.11 -0.34
N THR A 149 2.60 -18.27 0.64
CA THR A 149 2.53 -18.66 2.05
C THR A 149 2.02 -17.53 2.91
N GLY A 150 1.20 -17.88 3.87
CA GLY A 150 0.72 -16.97 4.90
C GLY A 150 -0.66 -16.37 4.64
N PRO A 151 -1.25 -15.73 5.67
CA PRO A 151 -2.64 -15.26 5.63
C PRO A 151 -2.87 -14.13 4.62
N PHE A 152 -1.80 -13.56 4.05
CA PHE A 152 -1.92 -12.49 3.05
C PHE A 152 -2.49 -12.96 1.70
N LEU A 153 -2.52 -14.27 1.44
CA LEU A 153 -3.21 -14.85 0.29
C LEU A 153 -4.72 -14.58 0.34
N LEU A 154 -5.31 -14.57 1.53
CA LEU A 154 -6.75 -14.43 1.73
C LEU A 154 -7.31 -13.08 1.25
N PRO A 155 -6.75 -11.91 1.60
CA PRO A 155 -7.20 -10.62 1.09
C PRO A 155 -7.14 -10.51 -0.44
N VAL A 156 -6.12 -11.13 -1.06
CA VAL A 156 -5.98 -11.12 -2.52
C VAL A 156 -7.06 -11.98 -3.16
N ALA A 157 -7.20 -13.24 -2.70
CA ALA A 157 -8.19 -14.18 -3.19
C ALA A 157 -9.62 -13.63 -3.03
N THR A 158 -9.96 -13.13 -1.85
CA THR A 158 -11.28 -12.55 -1.57
C THR A 158 -11.57 -11.34 -2.45
N ALA A 159 -10.58 -10.46 -2.68
CA ALA A 159 -10.76 -9.30 -3.54
C ALA A 159 -11.03 -9.69 -5.00
N LEU A 160 -10.33 -10.69 -5.53
CA LEU A 160 -10.53 -11.19 -6.88
C LEU A 160 -11.89 -11.91 -7.02
N ALA A 161 -12.23 -12.77 -6.07
CA ALA A 161 -13.48 -13.51 -6.06
C ALA A 161 -14.71 -12.59 -5.92
N SER A 162 -14.63 -11.53 -5.12
CA SER A 162 -15.70 -10.53 -4.99
C SER A 162 -16.01 -9.79 -6.31
N LYS A 163 -15.14 -9.90 -7.30
CA LYS A 163 -15.28 -9.33 -8.64
C LYS A 163 -15.62 -10.38 -9.70
N GLY A 164 -15.94 -11.59 -9.27
CA GLY A 164 -16.43 -12.66 -10.13
C GLY A 164 -15.33 -13.58 -10.71
N ALA A 165 -14.11 -13.55 -10.15
CA ALA A 165 -13.11 -14.55 -10.49
C ALA A 165 -13.40 -15.88 -9.75
N PHE A 166 -13.22 -17.00 -10.43
CA PHE A 166 -13.03 -18.28 -9.77
C PHE A 166 -11.58 -18.33 -9.23
N VAL A 167 -11.43 -18.49 -7.93
CA VAL A 167 -10.10 -18.39 -7.28
C VAL A 167 -9.76 -19.69 -6.57
N GLU A 168 -8.61 -20.24 -6.90
CA GLU A 168 -7.98 -21.33 -6.20
C GLU A 168 -6.80 -20.83 -5.37
N ILE A 169 -6.66 -21.29 -4.13
CA ILE A 169 -5.56 -20.92 -3.24
C ILE A 169 -4.65 -22.11 -3.02
N ILE A 170 -3.36 -21.95 -3.32
CA ILE A 170 -2.33 -22.95 -3.03
C ILE A 170 -1.43 -22.39 -1.93
N GLU A 171 -1.58 -22.94 -0.73
CA GLU A 171 -0.78 -22.60 0.46
C GLU A 171 0.40 -23.54 0.61
N ALA A 172 1.61 -23.00 0.70
CA ALA A 172 2.83 -23.79 0.83
C ALA A 172 3.02 -24.41 2.23
N HIS A 173 2.35 -23.88 3.26
CA HIS A 173 2.43 -24.38 4.63
C HIS A 173 1.09 -24.91 5.11
N ASN A 174 1.11 -25.76 6.15
CA ASN A 174 -0.11 -26.24 6.79
C ASN A 174 -0.88 -25.04 7.41
N PRO A 175 -2.10 -24.74 6.95
CA PRO A 175 -2.89 -23.59 7.42
C PRO A 175 -3.24 -23.66 8.92
N LEU A 176 -3.26 -24.86 9.51
CA LEU A 176 -3.43 -25.05 10.96
C LEU A 176 -2.34 -24.37 11.79
N ARG A 177 -1.13 -24.19 11.24
CA ARG A 177 -0.05 -23.46 11.94
C ARG A 177 -0.36 -21.98 12.13
N TRP A 178 -1.19 -21.38 11.29
CA TRP A 178 -1.63 -19.98 11.47
C TRP A 178 -2.62 -19.86 12.63
N ALA A 179 -3.53 -20.84 12.74
CA ALA A 179 -4.52 -20.89 13.81
C ALA A 179 -3.89 -21.22 15.18
N LEU A 180 -2.73 -21.89 15.18
CA LEU A 180 -2.04 -22.36 16.37
C LEU A 180 -0.99 -21.39 16.92
N SER A 181 -0.91 -20.14 16.44
CA SER A 181 -0.15 -19.09 17.11
C SER A 181 -1.07 -18.22 18.00
N PRO A 182 -1.55 -18.79 19.15
CA PRO A 182 -2.54 -18.12 20.00
C PRO A 182 -2.01 -16.80 20.56
N VAL A 183 -0.69 -16.68 20.77
CA VAL A 183 -0.05 -15.49 21.30
C VAL A 183 -0.21 -14.30 20.34
N ALA A 184 -0.02 -14.50 19.03
CA ALA A 184 -0.18 -13.43 18.06
C ALA A 184 -1.65 -12.98 17.89
N LEU A 185 -2.59 -13.90 18.07
CA LEU A 185 -4.03 -13.63 18.00
C LEU A 185 -4.56 -12.93 19.26
N ILE A 186 -4.07 -13.30 20.44
CA ILE A 186 -4.45 -12.68 21.71
C ILE A 186 -3.89 -11.25 21.81
N LEU A 187 -2.67 -11.02 21.34
CA LEU A 187 -2.04 -9.70 21.32
C LEU A 187 -2.64 -8.74 20.29
N ASN A 188 -3.42 -9.23 19.34
CA ASN A 188 -3.99 -8.40 18.29
C ASN A 188 -5.41 -8.84 17.88
N PRO A 189 -6.43 -8.60 18.74
CA PRO A 189 -7.79 -9.08 18.49
C PRO A 189 -8.38 -8.57 17.16
N GLY A 190 -7.97 -7.38 16.69
CA GLY A 190 -8.38 -6.88 15.39
C GLY A 190 -7.94 -7.77 14.22
N LYS A 191 -6.76 -8.39 14.30
CA LYS A 191 -6.27 -9.34 13.30
C LYS A 191 -6.99 -10.67 13.34
N PHE A 192 -7.45 -11.09 14.50
CA PHE A 192 -8.30 -12.27 14.63
C PHE A 192 -9.64 -12.09 13.89
N PHE A 193 -10.32 -10.96 14.13
CA PHE A 193 -11.58 -10.66 13.44
C PHE A 193 -11.39 -10.49 11.93
N GLU A 194 -10.30 -9.90 11.49
CA GLU A 194 -9.94 -9.78 10.08
C GLU A 194 -9.76 -11.16 9.43
N LEU A 195 -9.03 -12.07 10.08
CA LEU A 195 -8.85 -13.45 9.62
C LEU A 195 -10.18 -14.21 9.54
N MET A 196 -11.01 -14.11 10.58
CA MET A 196 -12.35 -14.73 10.60
C MET A 196 -13.25 -14.21 9.48
N TYR A 197 -13.19 -12.91 9.21
CA TYR A 197 -13.90 -12.30 8.09
C TYR A 197 -13.48 -12.90 6.74
N TYR A 198 -12.18 -13.02 6.47
CA TYR A 198 -11.69 -13.62 5.23
C TYR A 198 -12.02 -15.12 5.13
N MET A 199 -11.87 -15.88 6.21
CA MET A 199 -12.25 -17.29 6.22
C MET A 199 -13.75 -17.50 5.92
N ARG A 200 -14.62 -16.69 6.54
CA ARG A 200 -16.05 -16.73 6.24
C ARG A 200 -16.35 -16.34 4.79
N ALA A 201 -15.68 -15.32 4.26
CA ALA A 201 -15.86 -14.89 2.88
C ALA A 201 -15.48 -16.00 1.89
N ILE A 202 -14.42 -16.76 2.15
CA ILE A 202 -13.98 -17.88 1.29
C ILE A 202 -14.93 -19.09 1.40
N MET A 203 -15.53 -19.35 2.58
CA MET A 203 -16.51 -20.43 2.73
C MET A 203 -17.84 -20.15 2.02
N LEU A 204 -18.12 -18.91 1.68
CA LEU A 204 -19.36 -18.49 1.01
C LEU A 204 -19.19 -18.31 -0.52
N LEU A 205 -17.97 -18.52 -1.03
CA LEU A 205 -17.61 -18.51 -2.45
C LEU A 205 -17.54 -19.91 -3.03
#